data_6429e0f5a8d5d7b3f3f40dd423c8ab6f
#
_entry.id   6429e0f5a8d5d7b3f3f40dd423c8ab6f
#
_cell.length_a   1.000
_cell.length_b   1.000
_cell.length_c   1.000
_cell.angle_alpha   90.00
_cell.angle_beta   90.00
_cell.angle_gamma   90.00
#
_symmetry.space_group_name_H-M   'P 1'
#
loop_
_entity.id
_entity.type
_entity.pdbx_description
1 polymer ?
#
loop_
_entity_poly.entity_id
_entity_poly.type
_entity_poly.pdbx_seq_one_letter_code
_entity_poly.pdbx_strand_id
1 'polypeptide(L)'
;MHASELKLVSPAPLAPARQGRALVVELAATELVLVEDQQRFTARRASSCLLEPAPGDQVWFVSEAGPSDAQRSYVIAVLERDASAAARLSIEGEAELHAERLTIVGE
;
A
#
# COMPACT_ATOMS: atom_id res chain seq x y z
N MET A 1 -1.57 6.06 -42.66
CA MET A 1 -1.71 5.67 -42.10
C MET A 1 -1.60 5.64 -41.43
N HIS A 2 -1.65 5.95 -41.37
CA HIS A 2 -1.74 5.64 -40.57
C HIS A 2 -1.49 5.74 -39.76
N ALA A 3 -0.99 6.31 -39.57
CA ALA A 3 -0.85 6.16 -38.86
C ALA A 3 -1.00 6.35 -38.09
N SER A 4 -1.21 6.39 -38.12
CA SER A 4 -1.56 6.20 -37.27
C SER A 4 -1.90 5.93 -36.55
N GLU A 5 -2.01 5.80 -36.80
CA GLU A 5 -2.43 5.27 -36.09
C GLU A 5 -2.03 4.71 -35.35
N LEU A 6 -1.44 4.88 -35.30
CA LEU A 6 -0.96 4.49 -34.61
C LEU A 6 -1.00 4.75 -33.53
N LYS A 7 -1.26 5.31 -33.22
CA LYS A 7 -1.45 5.65 -32.24
C LYS A 7 -2.48 5.55 -31.81
N LEU A 8 -3.02 5.26 -32.32
CA LEU A 8 -4.08 5.12 -32.03
C LEU A 8 -4.26 4.36 -30.95
N VAL A 9 -3.75 3.55 -30.80
CA VAL A 9 -3.78 2.96 -29.63
C VAL A 9 -2.87 3.67 -28.76
N SER A 10 -3.37 4.59 -28.07
CA SER A 10 -2.60 5.32 -27.20
C SER A 10 -2.41 4.51 -25.99
N PRO A 11 -1.25 4.15 -25.60
CA PRO A 11 -1.04 3.46 -24.33
C PRO A 11 -1.37 4.40 -23.21
N ALA A 12 -1.64 3.83 -22.05
CA ALA A 12 -1.87 4.65 -20.88
C ALA A 12 -0.65 5.52 -20.63
N PRO A 13 -0.86 6.72 -20.13
CA PRO A 13 0.26 7.58 -19.79
C PRO A 13 1.16 6.90 -18.77
N LEU A 14 2.43 7.21 -18.85
CA LEU A 14 3.37 6.71 -17.84
C LEU A 14 3.28 7.60 -16.62
N ALA A 15 3.09 6.97 -15.49
CA ALA A 15 3.08 7.67 -14.22
C ALA A 15 4.45 7.53 -13.59
N PRO A 16 4.96 8.58 -12.96
CA PRO A 16 6.26 8.48 -12.30
C PRO A 16 6.14 7.69 -11.00
N ALA A 17 7.26 7.25 -10.51
CA ALA A 17 7.30 6.67 -9.18
C ALA A 17 6.91 7.77 -8.19
N ARG A 18 6.20 7.37 -7.15
CA ARG A 18 5.80 8.33 -6.13
C ARG A 18 5.65 7.64 -4.81
N GLN A 19 5.58 8.42 -3.77
CA GLN A 19 5.35 7.88 -2.44
C GLN A 19 4.57 8.91 -1.66
N GLY A 20 3.97 8.47 -0.58
CA GLY A 20 3.20 9.38 0.23
C GLY A 20 2.45 8.66 1.32
N ARG A 21 1.59 9.44 1.96
CA ARG A 21 0.75 8.97 3.05
C ARG A 21 -0.65 8.74 2.52
N ALA A 22 -1.25 7.65 2.94
CA ALA A 22 -2.60 7.32 2.49
C ALA A 22 -3.36 6.64 3.61
N LEU A 23 -4.68 6.61 3.46
CA LEU A 23 -5.56 5.98 4.43
C LEU A 23 -6.03 4.65 3.87
N VAL A 24 -5.95 3.61 4.68
CA VAL A 24 -6.51 2.31 4.31
C VAL A 24 -8.00 2.38 4.55
N VAL A 25 -8.78 2.12 3.52
CA VAL A 25 -10.23 2.17 3.66
C VAL A 25 -10.87 0.80 3.54
N GLU A 26 -10.16 -0.16 2.97
CA GLU A 26 -10.78 -1.45 2.75
C GLU A 26 -9.70 -2.51 2.58
N LEU A 27 -9.99 -3.72 3.01
CA LEU A 27 -9.14 -4.87 2.72
C LEU A 27 -9.84 -5.70 1.67
N ALA A 28 -9.09 -6.09 0.66
CA ALA A 28 -9.59 -7.02 -0.34
C ALA A 28 -8.60 -8.16 -0.35
N ALA A 29 -9.04 -9.31 -0.64
CA ALA A 29 -8.26 -10.55 -0.67
C ALA A 29 -6.76 -10.37 -0.40
N THR A 30 -5.99 -10.00 -1.42
CA THR A 30 -4.56 -9.83 -1.25
C THR A 30 -4.13 -8.39 -1.42
N GLU A 31 -5.08 -7.48 -1.47
CA GLU A 31 -4.76 -6.08 -1.72
C GLU A 31 -5.47 -5.18 -0.74
N LEU A 32 -4.94 -3.99 -0.61
CA LEU A 32 -5.52 -2.97 0.24
C LEU A 32 -6.04 -1.87 -0.66
N VAL A 33 -7.14 -1.26 -0.27
CA VAL A 33 -7.63 -0.09 -0.97
C VAL A 33 -7.22 1.12 -0.16
N LEU A 34 -6.49 2.01 -0.79
CA LEU A 34 -5.96 3.20 -0.16
C LEU A 34 -6.61 4.43 -0.77
N VAL A 35 -6.68 5.48 0.02
CA VAL A 35 -7.16 6.77 -0.44
C VAL A 35 -6.12 7.82 -0.14
N GLU A 36 -5.76 8.55 -1.18
CA GLU A 36 -4.85 9.69 -1.04
C GLU A 36 -5.49 10.83 -1.80
N ASP A 37 -5.79 11.94 -1.12
CA ASP A 37 -6.39 13.12 -1.76
C ASP A 37 -7.61 12.74 -2.58
N GLN A 38 -8.47 11.92 -1.98
CA GLN A 38 -9.74 11.51 -2.57
C GLN A 38 -9.59 10.58 -3.76
N GLN A 39 -8.38 10.12 -4.03
CA GLN A 39 -8.14 9.14 -5.08
C GLN A 39 -7.97 7.78 -4.46
N ARG A 40 -8.67 6.80 -5.00
CA ARG A 40 -8.58 5.43 -4.51
C ARG A 40 -7.66 4.64 -5.41
N PHE A 41 -6.86 3.80 -4.81
CA PHE A 41 -6.01 2.90 -5.59
C PHE A 41 -5.70 1.68 -4.73
N THR A 42 -5.25 0.63 -5.37
CA THR A 42 -4.95 -0.60 -4.64
C THR A 42 -3.45 -0.69 -4.43
N ALA A 43 -3.09 -1.38 -3.36
CA ALA A 43 -1.69 -1.59 -3.02
C ALA A 43 -1.56 -2.93 -2.35
N ARG A 44 -0.36 -3.48 -2.37
CA ARG A 44 -0.07 -4.68 -1.65
C ARG A 44 0.78 -4.33 -0.44
N ARG A 45 0.69 -5.17 0.56
CA ARG A 45 1.54 -5.01 1.72
C ARG A 45 2.94 -5.47 1.35
N ALA A 46 3.94 -4.62 1.58
CA ALA A 46 5.32 -5.03 1.38
C ALA A 46 5.70 -6.02 2.45
N SER A 47 6.58 -6.95 2.13
CA SER A 47 6.99 -7.95 3.11
C SER A 47 7.65 -7.31 4.31
N SER A 48 8.27 -6.15 4.11
CA SER A 48 8.93 -5.46 5.21
C SER A 48 7.97 -4.73 6.13
N CYS A 49 6.70 -4.66 5.78
CA CYS A 49 5.70 -3.98 6.61
C CYS A 49 5.27 -4.94 7.69
N LEU A 50 5.79 -4.77 8.89
CA LEU A 50 5.57 -5.73 9.96
C LEU A 50 4.18 -5.68 10.56
N LEU A 51 3.60 -4.50 10.64
CA LEU A 51 2.24 -4.40 11.12
C LEU A 51 1.31 -4.63 9.96
N GLU A 52 0.33 -5.47 10.18
CA GLU A 52 -0.65 -5.74 9.14
C GLU A 52 -1.59 -4.57 9.03
N PRO A 53 -1.66 -3.91 7.88
CA PRO A 53 -2.53 -2.73 7.75
C PRO A 53 -4.00 -3.12 7.89
N ALA A 54 -4.77 -2.22 8.45
CA ALA A 54 -6.20 -2.43 8.64
C ALA A 54 -6.94 -1.15 8.27
N PRO A 55 -8.23 -1.26 7.97
CA PRO A 55 -8.99 -0.05 7.66
C PRO A 55 -8.88 0.97 8.78
N GLY A 56 -8.69 2.21 8.40
CA GLY A 56 -8.48 3.29 9.36
C GLY A 56 -7.03 3.62 9.59
N ASP A 57 -6.12 2.75 9.17
CA ASP A 57 -4.69 3.01 9.36
C ASP A 57 -4.21 4.03 8.37
N GLN A 58 -3.28 4.87 8.83
CA GLN A 58 -2.53 5.74 7.94
C GLN A 58 -1.23 5.06 7.63
N VAL A 59 -0.91 4.96 6.37
CA VAL A 59 0.23 4.17 5.93
C VAL A 59 1.11 5.00 5.01
N TRP A 60 2.35 4.57 4.90
CA TRP A 60 3.26 5.10 3.89
C TRP A 60 3.29 4.12 2.74
N PHE A 61 3.10 4.62 1.54
CA PHE A 61 3.10 3.77 0.36
C PHE A 61 4.13 4.25 -0.64
N VAL A 62 4.54 3.35 -1.51
CA VAL A 62 5.36 3.68 -2.66
C VAL A 62 4.68 3.08 -3.88
N SER A 63 4.77 3.80 -4.98
CA SER A 63 4.27 3.33 -6.27
C SER A 63 5.41 3.37 -7.25
N GLU A 64 5.55 2.28 -7.99
CA GLU A 64 6.59 2.20 -8.99
C GLU A 64 6.17 3.00 -10.21
N ALA A 65 7.15 3.51 -10.95
CA ALA A 65 6.86 4.14 -12.21
C ALA A 65 6.30 3.10 -13.16
N GLY A 66 5.37 3.50 -14.00
CA GLY A 66 4.81 2.58 -14.95
C GLY A 66 3.54 3.12 -15.56
N PRO A 67 2.85 2.31 -16.36
CA PRO A 67 1.59 2.75 -16.92
C PRO A 67 0.60 3.06 -15.81
N SER A 68 -0.10 4.17 -15.94
CA SER A 68 -0.96 4.63 -14.84
C SER A 68 -2.08 3.66 -14.55
N ASP A 69 -2.47 2.83 -15.50
CA ASP A 69 -3.54 1.87 -15.27
C ASP A 69 -3.02 0.54 -14.74
N ALA A 70 -1.71 0.40 -14.57
CA ALA A 70 -1.11 -0.82 -14.06
C ALA A 70 0.04 -0.53 -13.11
N GLN A 71 0.01 0.63 -12.50
CA GLN A 71 1.08 1.02 -11.59
C GLN A 71 1.01 0.18 -10.34
N ARG A 72 2.15 -0.34 -9.91
CA ARG A 72 2.21 -1.17 -8.72
C ARG A 72 2.49 -0.31 -7.51
N SER A 73 1.74 -0.55 -6.46
CA SER A 73 1.88 0.20 -5.23
C SER A 73 2.02 -0.76 -4.06
N TYR A 74 2.80 -0.34 -3.08
CA TYR A 74 3.06 -1.16 -1.91
C TYR A 74 2.95 -0.32 -0.66
N VAL A 75 2.36 -0.91 0.37
CA VAL A 75 2.36 -0.30 1.70
C VAL A 75 3.62 -0.72 2.39
N ILE A 76 4.42 0.25 2.78
CA ILE A 76 5.72 0.01 3.38
C ILE A 76 5.64 -0.01 4.89
N ALA A 77 4.78 0.83 5.47
CA ALA A 77 4.71 0.95 6.92
C ALA A 77 3.37 1.49 7.34
N VAL A 78 2.92 1.08 8.51
CA VAL A 78 1.76 1.68 9.15
C VAL A 78 2.29 2.82 9.99
N LEU A 79 1.81 4.02 9.72
CA LEU A 79 2.29 5.21 10.39
C LEU A 79 1.48 5.52 11.64
N GLU A 80 0.17 5.41 11.54
CA GLU A 80 -0.72 5.73 12.64
C GLU A 80 -1.91 4.84 12.58
N ARG A 81 -2.40 4.47 13.73
CA ARG A 81 -3.56 3.60 13.84
C ARG A 81 -4.54 4.20 14.82
N ASP A 82 -5.81 4.02 14.49
CA ASP A 82 -6.85 4.42 15.40
C ASP A 82 -6.64 3.72 16.73
N ALA A 83 -6.77 4.46 17.81
CA ALA A 83 -6.51 3.89 19.12
C ALA A 83 -7.45 2.75 19.45
N SER A 84 -8.59 2.70 18.82
CA SER A 84 -9.55 1.62 19.09
C SER A 84 -9.23 0.37 18.28
N ALA A 85 -8.29 0.42 17.36
CA ALA A 85 -8.00 -0.73 16.52
C ALA A 85 -6.94 -1.60 17.20
N ALA A 86 -7.10 -2.90 17.04
CA ALA A 86 -6.12 -3.82 17.60
C ALA A 86 -4.89 -3.83 16.71
N ALA A 87 -3.75 -3.90 17.36
CA ALA A 87 -2.50 -4.01 16.62
C ALA A 87 -2.25 -5.47 16.30
N ARG A 88 -1.76 -5.71 15.11
CA ARG A 88 -1.44 -7.06 14.69
C ARG A 88 -0.08 -7.06 14.03
N LEU A 89 0.82 -7.84 14.62
CA LEU A 89 2.15 -8.00 14.07
C LEU A 89 2.16 -9.24 13.20
N SER A 90 2.60 -9.07 11.96
CA SER A 90 2.60 -10.18 11.03
C SER A 90 3.96 -10.25 10.36
N ILE A 91 4.64 -11.36 10.54
CA ILE A 91 5.96 -11.56 10.00
C ILE A 91 5.92 -12.77 9.10
N GLU A 92 6.35 -12.58 7.87
CA GLU A 92 6.31 -13.66 6.92
C GLU A 92 7.54 -14.52 7.04
N GLY A 93 7.35 -15.82 6.92
CA GLY A 93 8.44 -16.75 7.02
C GLY A 93 8.83 -16.91 8.47
N GLU A 94 10.07 -17.31 8.66
CA GLU A 94 10.59 -17.52 9.99
C GLU A 94 11.26 -16.27 10.47
N ALA A 95 10.93 -15.84 11.67
CA ALA A 95 11.53 -14.66 12.23
C ALA A 95 11.53 -14.77 13.73
N GLU A 96 12.47 -14.07 14.34
CA GLU A 96 12.55 -14.02 15.77
C GLU A 96 12.55 -12.58 16.21
N LEU A 97 11.77 -12.29 17.22
CA LEU A 97 11.75 -10.98 17.82
C LEU A 97 12.34 -11.09 19.21
N HIS A 98 13.44 -10.38 19.42
CA HIS A 98 14.09 -10.39 20.72
C HIS A 98 13.94 -9.02 21.33
N ALA A 99 13.24 -8.96 22.44
CA ALA A 99 13.08 -7.70 23.13
C ALA A 99 12.82 -7.98 24.58
N GLU A 100 13.45 -7.20 25.43
CA GLU A 100 13.13 -7.27 26.80
C GLU A 100 11.71 -6.93 27.04
N ARG A 101 11.20 -6.01 26.25
CA ARG A 101 9.85 -5.59 26.41
C ARG A 101 9.31 -5.28 25.05
N LEU A 102 8.39 -6.04 24.61
CA LEU A 102 7.70 -5.78 23.36
C LEU A 102 6.26 -5.55 23.72
N THR A 103 5.81 -4.33 23.56
CA THR A 103 4.43 -4.00 23.87
C THR A 103 3.70 -3.82 22.57
N ILE A 104 2.80 -4.70 22.31
CA ILE A 104 1.90 -4.57 21.20
C ILE A 104 0.58 -4.26 21.80
N VAL A 105 0.20 -3.05 21.67
CA VAL A 105 -0.96 -2.62 22.34
C VAL A 105 -2.08 -2.86 21.47
N GLY A 106 -2.61 -3.95 21.65
CA GLY A 106 -3.79 -4.14 20.92
C GLY A 106 -4.82 -4.24 21.94
N GLU A 107 -5.55 -3.53 22.14
CA GLU A 107 -6.47 -3.70 23.06
C GLU A 107 -7.70 -3.59 22.64
#